data_0f4493043275698150b00c77c5505636
#
_entry.id   0f4493043275698150b00c77c5505636
#
_cell.length_a   1.000
_cell.length_b   1.000
_cell.length_c   1.000
_cell.angle_alpha   90.00
_cell.angle_beta   90.00
_cell.angle_gamma   90.00
#
_symmetry.space_group_name_H-M   'P 1'
#
loop_
_entity.id
_entity.type
_entity.pdbx_description
1 polymer ?
#
loop_
_entity_poly.entity_id
_entity_poly.type
_entity_poly.pdbx_seq_one_letter_code
_entity_poly.pdbx_strand_id
1 'polypeptide(L)'
;NTRIISERGSEIDSDYLQIPQMHLVNHDGQKGFLAQYYAKPDFSGEITNTSHAEVINFRTEGGYGFGKDVPASDFSAKYSGTYVPDFTGTLCFSVRGDNYVLKVNNKKIGEYVPKELSFKYTPGMNLTEAQRREFTESMKGRRGSIYTLQVKEGETYQIALDYKSGKEGSVSHLSVDMYERKLAVFEELKEKIKDVEAIIYVGGITPTQEGEGHERAKIELPDVQKRFLKAMHETGKPVIYVNCSGSAIALADIDYAYDALLQAWYPGQEGGTA
;
A
#
# COMPACT_ATOMS: atom_id res chain seq x y z
N ASN A 1 -7.93 21.05 -32.04
CA ASN A 1 -7.13 20.94 -30.81
C ASN A 1 -7.96 20.23 -29.76
N THR A 2 -7.56 19.05 -29.35
CA THR A 2 -8.21 18.29 -28.27
C THR A 2 -7.64 18.75 -26.94
N ARG A 3 -8.48 19.13 -25.98
CA ARG A 3 -8.08 19.42 -24.61
C ARG A 3 -8.16 18.13 -23.81
N ILE A 4 -7.08 17.76 -23.12
CA ILE A 4 -7.03 16.60 -22.23
C ILE A 4 -7.03 17.09 -20.79
N ILE A 5 -7.91 16.51 -19.96
CA ILE A 5 -7.91 16.64 -18.51
C ILE A 5 -7.42 15.31 -17.94
N SER A 6 -6.34 15.35 -17.18
CA SER A 6 -5.79 14.16 -16.51
C SER A 6 -6.07 14.25 -15.01
N GLU A 7 -6.77 13.28 -14.49
CA GLU A 7 -7.14 13.18 -13.07
C GLU A 7 -6.90 11.77 -12.56
N ARG A 8 -6.66 11.65 -11.27
CA ARG A 8 -6.66 10.34 -10.61
C ARG A 8 -8.10 9.83 -10.55
N GLY A 9 -8.36 8.70 -11.16
CA GLY A 9 -9.70 8.12 -11.20
C GLY A 9 -10.05 7.39 -9.89
N SER A 10 -9.73 6.11 -9.83
CA SER A 10 -9.91 5.27 -8.64
C SER A 10 -8.57 4.80 -8.08
N GLU A 11 -8.57 4.31 -6.84
CA GLU A 11 -7.52 3.41 -6.39
C GLU A 11 -7.59 2.09 -7.20
N ILE A 12 -6.48 1.35 -7.22
CA ILE A 12 -6.43 0.11 -8.00
C ILE A 12 -7.16 -1.03 -7.27
N ASP A 13 -6.95 -1.16 -5.95
CA ASP A 13 -7.42 -2.30 -5.15
C ASP A 13 -8.03 -1.89 -3.80
N SER A 14 -7.97 -0.62 -3.42
CA SER A 14 -8.53 -0.12 -2.16
C SER A 14 -9.87 0.57 -2.37
N ASP A 15 -10.87 0.13 -1.63
CA ASP A 15 -12.18 0.80 -1.57
C ASP A 15 -12.17 2.07 -0.72
N TYR A 16 -11.07 2.34 -0.03
CA TYR A 16 -10.97 3.43 0.92
C TYR A 16 -10.08 4.56 0.41
N LEU A 17 -10.35 5.77 0.90
CA LEU A 17 -9.55 6.95 0.57
C LEU A 17 -8.15 6.83 1.16
N GLN A 18 -7.15 6.81 0.30
CA GLN A 18 -5.74 6.78 0.69
C GLN A 18 -5.29 8.15 1.19
N ILE A 19 -4.53 8.15 2.27
CA ILE A 19 -3.88 9.34 2.82
C ILE A 19 -2.39 9.23 2.47
N PRO A 20 -1.88 10.09 1.58
CA PRO A 20 -0.45 10.11 1.29
C PRO A 20 0.38 10.33 2.55
N GLN A 21 1.41 9.53 2.77
CA GLN A 21 2.29 9.66 3.93
C GLN A 21 2.99 11.02 4.01
N MET A 22 3.12 11.71 2.86
CA MET A 22 3.63 13.08 2.81
C MET A 22 2.76 14.12 3.53
N HIS A 23 1.53 13.76 3.93
CA HIS A 23 0.71 14.62 4.79
C HIS A 23 1.14 14.59 6.26
N LEU A 24 2.00 13.64 6.65
CA LEU A 24 2.66 13.70 7.93
C LEU A 24 3.75 14.79 7.87
N VAL A 25 3.99 15.38 9.03
CA VAL A 25 5.09 16.32 9.23
C VAL A 25 5.94 15.80 10.39
N ASN A 26 7.25 15.70 10.19
CA ASN A 26 8.14 15.36 11.29
C ASN A 26 8.35 16.55 12.23
N HIS A 27 9.11 16.35 13.31
CA HIS A 27 9.35 17.40 14.30
C HIS A 27 10.12 18.62 13.74
N ASP A 28 10.83 18.48 12.61
CA ASP A 28 11.55 19.56 11.94
C ASP A 28 10.69 20.31 10.90
N GLY A 29 9.39 19.97 10.82
CA GLY A 29 8.45 20.57 9.87
C GLY A 29 8.57 20.07 8.44
N GLN A 30 9.37 19.03 8.20
CA GLN A 30 9.49 18.42 6.88
C GLN A 30 8.41 17.37 6.67
N LYS A 31 8.00 17.16 5.42
CA LYS A 31 6.98 16.17 5.05
C LYS A 31 7.48 14.74 5.26
N GLY A 32 6.58 13.85 5.69
CA GLY A 32 6.85 12.45 5.92
C GLY A 32 7.35 12.15 7.34
N PHE A 33 8.08 11.05 7.48
CA PHE A 33 8.62 10.59 8.74
C PHE A 33 10.08 10.99 8.92
N LEU A 34 10.47 11.34 10.13
CA LEU A 34 11.87 11.26 10.53
C LEU A 34 12.21 9.78 10.73
N ALA A 35 13.23 9.30 10.03
CA ALA A 35 13.75 7.94 10.13
C ALA A 35 15.13 7.93 10.78
N GLN A 36 15.28 7.17 11.86
CA GLN A 36 16.54 6.96 12.56
C GLN A 36 16.89 5.47 12.54
N TYR A 37 18.07 5.13 12.03
CA TYR A 37 18.53 3.75 11.88
C TYR A 37 19.64 3.45 12.86
N TYR A 38 19.58 2.29 13.48
CA TYR A 38 20.53 1.81 14.51
C TYR A 38 21.24 0.57 13.99
N ALA A 39 22.54 0.46 14.30
CA ALA A 39 23.40 -0.65 13.87
C ALA A 39 23.01 -2.01 14.46
N LYS A 40 22.09 -2.04 15.44
CA LYS A 40 21.67 -3.27 16.11
C LYS A 40 20.15 -3.43 16.12
N PRO A 41 19.62 -4.67 16.14
CA PRO A 41 18.19 -4.93 16.07
C PRO A 41 17.41 -4.64 17.37
N ASP A 42 18.05 -4.17 18.41
CA ASP A 42 17.46 -3.86 19.72
C ASP A 42 17.42 -2.35 20.04
N PHE A 43 17.62 -1.50 19.03
CA PHE A 43 17.75 -0.03 19.15
C PHE A 43 18.94 0.43 19.99
N SER A 44 19.89 -0.46 20.30
CA SER A 44 21.15 -0.12 20.95
C SER A 44 22.23 0.20 19.91
N GLY A 45 23.30 0.82 20.35
CA GLY A 45 24.39 1.23 19.48
C GLY A 45 24.19 2.63 18.90
N GLU A 46 25.05 2.97 17.94
CA GLU A 46 25.04 4.27 17.32
C GLU A 46 23.93 4.38 16.26
N ILE A 47 23.41 5.59 16.07
CA ILE A 47 22.55 5.92 14.93
C ILE A 47 23.46 5.97 13.70
N THR A 48 23.27 5.03 12.79
CA THR A 48 24.06 4.94 11.55
C THR A 48 23.59 5.92 10.49
N ASN A 49 22.29 6.25 10.50
CA ASN A 49 21.71 7.20 9.57
C ASN A 49 20.48 7.88 10.18
N THR A 50 20.31 9.15 9.86
CA THR A 50 19.08 9.90 10.10
C THR A 50 18.64 10.52 8.77
N SER A 51 17.43 10.27 8.35
CA SER A 51 16.91 10.72 7.07
C SER A 51 15.41 11.02 7.13
N HIS A 52 14.88 11.55 6.04
CA HIS A 52 13.44 11.73 5.85
C HIS A 52 12.90 10.63 4.96
N ALA A 53 11.82 10.00 5.38
CA ALA A 53 11.08 9.03 4.61
C ALA A 53 9.71 9.63 4.24
N GLU A 54 9.56 10.13 3.03
CA GLU A 54 8.27 10.60 2.53
C GLU A 54 7.27 9.43 2.42
N VAL A 55 7.79 8.24 2.14
CA VAL A 55 7.04 6.99 2.07
C VAL A 55 7.83 5.88 2.75
N ILE A 56 7.18 5.12 3.63
CA ILE A 56 7.75 3.91 4.19
C ILE A 56 7.31 2.73 3.29
N ASN A 57 8.20 2.33 2.39
CA ASN A 57 8.03 1.17 1.53
C ASN A 57 9.42 0.65 1.13
N PHE A 58 10.01 -0.15 2.00
CA PHE A 58 11.39 -0.61 1.90
C PHE A 58 11.47 -2.13 1.81
N ARG A 59 12.37 -2.61 0.94
CA ARG A 59 12.76 -4.02 0.83
C ARG A 59 14.25 -4.10 0.56
N THR A 60 14.92 -5.09 1.14
CA THR A 60 16.37 -5.32 0.90
C THR A 60 16.64 -6.30 -0.24
N GLU A 61 15.62 -6.74 -0.99
CA GLU A 61 15.80 -7.52 -2.22
C GLU A 61 16.48 -6.69 -3.32
N GLY A 62 17.30 -7.35 -4.13
CA GLY A 62 17.94 -6.70 -5.29
C GLY A 62 19.05 -5.72 -4.93
N GLY A 63 19.56 -5.75 -3.69
CA GLY A 63 20.65 -4.86 -3.26
C GLY A 63 20.22 -3.47 -2.82
N TYR A 64 18.90 -3.23 -2.72
CA TYR A 64 18.36 -1.98 -2.16
C TYR A 64 18.35 -2.06 -0.64
N GLY A 65 18.67 -0.93 0.04
CA GLY A 65 18.65 -0.80 1.49
C GLY A 65 17.53 0.13 1.96
N PHE A 66 17.35 0.19 3.27
CA PHE A 66 16.43 1.16 3.89
C PHE A 66 16.97 2.60 3.88
N GLY A 67 18.26 2.77 3.61
CA GLY A 67 18.92 4.07 3.52
C GLY A 67 20.42 3.91 3.31
N LYS A 68 21.11 5.04 3.09
CA LYS A 68 22.56 5.06 2.98
C LYS A 68 23.18 4.59 4.31
N ASP A 69 24.17 3.73 4.24
CA ASP A 69 24.90 3.18 5.37
C ASP A 69 24.04 2.35 6.36
N VAL A 70 22.82 1.93 5.94
CA VAL A 70 21.96 1.03 6.69
C VAL A 70 22.22 -0.40 6.25
N PRO A 71 22.53 -1.35 7.16
CA PRO A 71 22.71 -2.75 6.81
C PRO A 71 21.45 -3.35 6.15
N ALA A 72 21.61 -4.43 5.39
CA ALA A 72 20.49 -5.15 4.82
C ALA A 72 19.70 -5.98 5.86
N SER A 73 20.33 -6.33 6.97
CA SER A 73 19.76 -7.12 8.07
C SER A 73 20.38 -6.74 9.41
N ASP A 74 19.83 -7.27 10.49
CA ASP A 74 20.33 -7.10 11.87
C ASP A 74 20.45 -5.63 12.32
N PHE A 75 19.53 -4.80 11.86
CA PHE A 75 19.37 -3.40 12.26
C PHE A 75 17.99 -3.11 12.85
N SER A 76 17.82 -1.93 13.42
CA SER A 76 16.51 -1.42 13.79
C SER A 76 16.31 0.01 13.31
N ALA A 77 15.05 0.44 13.21
CA ALA A 77 14.70 1.78 12.79
C ALA A 77 13.54 2.34 13.62
N LYS A 78 13.56 3.64 13.86
CA LYS A 78 12.45 4.39 14.43
C LYS A 78 11.97 5.41 13.42
N TYR A 79 10.68 5.39 13.14
CA TYR A 79 10.01 6.38 12.31
C TYR A 79 9.07 7.20 13.19
N SER A 80 9.09 8.51 13.03
CA SER A 80 8.21 9.41 13.77
C SER A 80 7.69 10.53 12.88
N GLY A 81 6.42 10.90 13.05
CA GLY A 81 5.79 11.99 12.33
C GLY A 81 4.52 12.44 13.04
N THR A 82 4.04 13.60 12.65
CA THR A 82 2.81 14.21 13.16
C THR A 82 1.78 14.25 12.04
N TYR A 83 0.58 13.84 12.33
CA TYR A 83 -0.56 13.88 11.42
C TYR A 83 -1.68 14.71 12.03
N VAL A 84 -2.25 15.61 11.23
CA VAL A 84 -3.46 16.37 11.54
C VAL A 84 -4.52 15.99 10.52
N PRO A 85 -5.53 15.20 10.88
CA PRO A 85 -6.60 14.81 9.95
C PRO A 85 -7.45 16.02 9.56
N ASP A 86 -7.88 16.00 8.30
CA ASP A 86 -8.91 16.89 7.73
C ASP A 86 -10.32 16.27 7.78
N PHE A 87 -10.49 15.21 8.56
CA PHE A 87 -11.74 14.49 8.77
C PHE A 87 -11.89 14.00 10.22
N THR A 88 -13.14 13.77 10.63
CA THR A 88 -13.48 13.04 11.85
C THR A 88 -14.01 11.66 11.48
N GLY A 89 -13.34 10.60 11.94
CA GLY A 89 -13.71 9.25 11.55
C GLY A 89 -12.68 8.19 11.93
N THR A 90 -12.63 7.12 11.16
CA THR A 90 -11.71 6.01 11.39
C THR A 90 -10.49 6.11 10.48
N LEU A 91 -9.34 6.38 11.08
CA LEU A 91 -8.03 6.25 10.43
C LEU A 91 -7.58 4.80 10.50
N CYS A 92 -7.16 4.25 9.36
CA CYS A 92 -6.59 2.92 9.25
C CYS A 92 -5.11 3.00 8.89
N PHE A 93 -4.33 2.08 9.46
CA PHE A 93 -2.94 1.82 9.10
C PHE A 93 -2.83 0.39 8.58
N SER A 94 -2.39 0.21 7.35
CA SER A 94 -2.00 -1.09 6.80
C SER A 94 -0.48 -1.20 6.94
N VAL A 95 -0.02 -2.10 7.79
CA VAL A 95 1.42 -2.28 8.06
C VAL A 95 1.85 -3.67 7.66
N ARG A 96 2.89 -3.75 6.83
CA ARG A 96 3.58 -5.00 6.48
C ARG A 96 5.02 -4.88 6.92
N GLY A 97 5.54 -5.87 7.62
CA GLY A 97 6.92 -5.82 8.08
C GLY A 97 7.35 -7.07 8.84
N ASP A 98 8.66 -7.18 9.06
CA ASP A 98 9.24 -8.36 9.73
C ASP A 98 8.97 -8.36 11.24
N ASN A 99 9.15 -7.23 11.89
CA ASN A 99 8.93 -7.04 13.32
C ASN A 99 8.72 -5.56 13.59
N TYR A 100 7.56 -5.17 14.10
CA TYR A 100 7.25 -3.76 14.32
C TYR A 100 6.29 -3.52 15.48
N VAL A 101 6.34 -2.30 16.00
CA VAL A 101 5.37 -1.76 16.96
C VAL A 101 4.90 -0.40 16.45
N LEU A 102 3.61 -0.27 16.18
CA LEU A 102 2.96 0.98 15.79
C LEU A 102 2.35 1.65 17.03
N LYS A 103 2.66 2.92 17.21
CA LYS A 103 2.17 3.74 18.32
C LYS A 103 1.53 5.03 17.79
N VAL A 104 0.49 5.48 18.44
CA VAL A 104 -0.08 6.82 18.26
C VAL A 104 -0.20 7.48 19.63
N ASN A 105 0.29 8.72 19.76
CA ASN A 105 0.37 9.45 21.02
C ASN A 105 0.99 8.61 22.16
N ASN A 106 2.10 7.93 21.85
CA ASN A 106 2.82 7.00 22.72
C ASN A 106 2.04 5.75 23.15
N LYS A 107 0.79 5.56 22.70
CA LYS A 107 0.00 4.35 22.96
C LYS A 107 0.17 3.36 21.83
N LYS A 108 0.53 2.12 22.17
CA LYS A 108 0.58 1.01 21.20
C LYS A 108 -0.82 0.74 20.64
N ILE A 109 -0.95 0.79 19.32
CA ILE A 109 -2.18 0.45 18.59
C ILE A 109 -2.04 -0.81 17.75
N GLY A 110 -0.81 -1.23 17.46
CA GLY A 110 -0.54 -2.44 16.71
C GLY A 110 0.88 -2.93 16.86
N GLU A 111 1.07 -4.23 16.67
CA GLU A 111 2.41 -4.82 16.64
C GLU A 111 2.40 -6.14 15.86
N TYR A 112 3.56 -6.49 15.36
CA TYR A 112 3.87 -7.82 14.90
C TYR A 112 5.25 -8.21 15.38
N VAL A 113 5.33 -9.34 16.08
CA VAL A 113 6.59 -9.99 16.49
C VAL A 113 6.58 -11.38 15.88
N PRO A 114 7.54 -11.73 15.00
CA PRO A 114 7.57 -13.04 14.38
C PRO A 114 7.78 -14.12 15.43
N LYS A 115 6.99 -15.17 15.35
CA LYS A 115 7.21 -16.39 16.14
C LYS A 115 8.32 -17.20 15.50
N GLU A 116 9.26 -17.68 16.30
CA GLU A 116 10.25 -18.64 15.82
C GLU A 116 9.54 -19.95 15.49
N LEU A 117 9.91 -20.54 14.34
CA LEU A 117 9.37 -21.83 13.95
C LEU A 117 9.97 -22.92 14.85
N SER A 118 9.13 -23.87 15.26
CA SER A 118 9.58 -25.06 16.00
C SER A 118 10.41 -26.03 15.17
N PHE A 119 10.56 -25.74 13.86
CA PHE A 119 11.28 -26.56 12.88
C PHE A 119 12.10 -25.68 11.93
N LYS A 120 13.14 -26.26 11.34
CA LYS A 120 13.91 -25.60 10.30
C LYS A 120 13.16 -25.67 8.98
N TYR A 121 12.70 -24.53 8.48
CA TYR A 121 12.09 -24.46 7.16
C TYR A 121 13.14 -24.47 6.05
N THR A 122 12.87 -25.24 4.99
CA THR A 122 13.63 -25.24 3.74
C THR A 122 12.61 -25.14 2.59
N PRO A 123 12.82 -24.24 1.60
CA PRO A 123 11.93 -24.15 0.44
C PRO A 123 11.73 -25.52 -0.23
N GLY A 124 10.48 -25.85 -0.55
CA GLY A 124 10.12 -27.11 -1.19
C GLY A 124 9.91 -28.30 -0.24
N MET A 125 10.10 -28.16 1.07
CA MET A 125 9.80 -29.25 2.00
C MET A 125 8.29 -29.47 2.17
N ASN A 126 7.88 -30.73 2.30
CA ASN A 126 6.51 -31.09 2.62
C ASN A 126 6.24 -30.83 4.11
N LEU A 127 5.44 -29.80 4.38
CA LEU A 127 5.01 -29.45 5.72
C LEU A 127 3.81 -30.29 6.16
N THR A 128 3.82 -30.74 7.41
CA THR A 128 2.60 -31.25 8.07
C THR A 128 1.57 -30.11 8.23
N GLU A 129 0.33 -30.43 8.51
CA GLU A 129 -0.70 -29.43 8.72
C GLU A 129 -0.36 -28.48 9.89
N ALA A 130 0.18 -29.00 10.98
CA ALA A 130 0.64 -28.21 12.12
C ALA A 130 1.77 -27.25 11.73
N GLN A 131 2.77 -27.74 10.98
CA GLN A 131 3.88 -26.91 10.46
C GLN A 131 3.39 -25.83 9.48
N ARG A 132 2.41 -26.13 8.62
CA ARG A 132 1.81 -25.12 7.72
C ARG A 132 1.13 -24.02 8.51
N ARG A 133 0.37 -24.35 9.53
CA ARG A 133 -0.29 -23.34 10.41
C ARG A 133 0.77 -22.46 11.07
N GLU A 134 1.79 -23.06 11.65
CA GLU A 134 2.88 -22.34 12.31
C GLU A 134 3.63 -21.43 11.33
N PHE A 135 3.96 -21.93 10.14
CA PHE A 135 4.59 -21.15 9.07
C PHE A 135 3.69 -20.00 8.62
N THR A 136 2.39 -20.24 8.42
CA THR A 136 1.42 -19.21 8.04
C THR A 136 1.34 -18.10 9.09
N GLU A 137 1.31 -18.46 10.37
CA GLU A 137 1.33 -17.47 11.47
C GLU A 137 2.64 -16.69 11.53
N SER A 138 3.79 -17.34 11.29
CA SER A 138 5.09 -16.67 11.25
C SER A 138 5.25 -15.69 10.09
N MET A 139 4.42 -15.79 9.05
CA MET A 139 4.42 -14.89 7.90
C MET A 139 3.35 -13.78 7.97
N LYS A 140 2.56 -13.76 9.04
CA LYS A 140 1.39 -12.86 9.15
C LYS A 140 1.75 -11.38 9.03
N GLY A 141 2.84 -10.94 9.63
CA GLY A 141 3.29 -9.55 9.53
C GLY A 141 3.71 -9.15 8.12
N ARG A 142 4.29 -10.07 7.36
CA ARG A 142 4.65 -9.86 5.95
C ARG A 142 3.44 -9.78 5.03
N ARG A 143 2.34 -10.46 5.39
CA ARG A 143 1.06 -10.38 4.66
C ARG A 143 0.32 -9.08 4.93
N GLY A 144 0.65 -8.39 6.03
CA GLY A 144 0.05 -7.14 6.45
C GLY A 144 -1.01 -7.30 7.52
N SER A 145 -1.09 -6.27 8.35
CA SER A 145 -2.12 -6.12 9.38
C SER A 145 -2.73 -4.75 9.31
N ILE A 146 -4.03 -4.65 9.55
CA ILE A 146 -4.76 -3.38 9.56
C ILE A 146 -5.07 -3.01 11.00
N TYR A 147 -4.67 -1.81 11.39
CA TYR A 147 -4.96 -1.21 12.70
C TYR A 147 -5.83 0.01 12.51
N THR A 148 -6.75 0.24 13.43
CA THR A 148 -7.72 1.35 13.33
C THR A 148 -7.64 2.26 14.54
N LEU A 149 -7.88 3.56 14.30
CA LEU A 149 -7.93 4.60 15.32
C LEU A 149 -9.09 5.56 15.00
N GLN A 150 -9.86 5.93 16.02
CA GLN A 150 -10.81 7.03 15.87
C GLN A 150 -10.05 8.35 15.98
N VAL A 151 -10.20 9.20 14.98
CA VAL A 151 -9.57 10.52 14.90
C VAL A 151 -10.60 11.62 14.75
N LYS A 152 -10.22 12.84 15.14
CA LYS A 152 -11.03 14.04 14.97
C LYS A 152 -10.28 15.05 14.12
N GLU A 153 -11.01 15.70 13.24
CA GLU A 153 -10.52 16.77 12.40
C GLU A 153 -9.81 17.86 13.23
N GLY A 154 -8.64 18.29 12.78
CA GLY A 154 -7.83 19.32 13.40
C GLY A 154 -7.06 18.90 14.65
N GLU A 155 -7.33 17.71 15.22
CA GLU A 155 -6.51 17.20 16.34
C GLU A 155 -5.14 16.69 15.85
N THR A 156 -4.14 16.80 16.71
CA THR A 156 -2.77 16.38 16.38
C THR A 156 -2.47 14.98 16.89
N TYR A 157 -2.00 14.11 16.02
CA TYR A 157 -1.63 12.74 16.33
C TYR A 157 -0.13 12.50 16.06
N GLN A 158 0.61 12.13 17.10
CA GLN A 158 2.01 11.72 16.97
C GLN A 158 2.05 10.24 16.60
N ILE A 159 2.55 9.93 15.41
CA ILE A 159 2.68 8.56 14.90
C ILE A 159 4.13 8.14 15.04
N ALA A 160 4.36 6.98 15.63
CA ALA A 160 5.68 6.37 15.77
C ALA A 160 5.62 4.89 15.38
N LEU A 161 6.63 4.45 14.65
CA LEU A 161 6.81 3.06 14.27
C LEU A 161 8.22 2.61 14.64
N ASP A 162 8.31 1.67 15.55
CA ASP A 162 9.54 0.97 15.88
C ASP A 162 9.65 -0.28 15.00
N TYR A 163 10.76 -0.47 14.30
CA TYR A 163 10.97 -1.58 13.37
C TYR A 163 12.27 -2.32 13.68
N LYS A 164 12.24 -3.64 13.56
CA LYS A 164 13.43 -4.50 13.62
C LYS A 164 13.51 -5.32 12.35
N SER A 165 14.66 -5.28 11.69
CA SER A 165 14.91 -6.07 10.49
C SER A 165 14.97 -7.56 10.75
N GLY A 166 14.91 -8.35 9.69
CA GLY A 166 15.23 -9.77 9.75
C GLY A 166 16.71 -10.03 10.08
N LYS A 167 17.00 -11.28 10.44
CA LYS A 167 18.37 -11.78 10.67
C LYS A 167 19.16 -11.87 9.36
N GLU A 168 20.47 -11.98 9.46
CA GLU A 168 21.36 -12.21 8.31
C GLU A 168 20.83 -13.30 7.37
N GLY A 169 20.89 -13.03 6.07
CA GLY A 169 20.39 -13.93 5.02
C GLY A 169 18.88 -13.84 4.79
N SER A 170 18.13 -13.00 5.52
CA SER A 170 16.71 -12.74 5.26
C SER A 170 16.52 -11.40 4.54
N VAL A 171 15.48 -11.34 3.70
CA VAL A 171 15.01 -10.07 3.13
C VAL A 171 14.27 -9.30 4.20
N SER A 172 14.70 -8.07 4.45
CA SER A 172 13.98 -7.14 5.33
C SER A 172 12.92 -6.37 4.55
N HIS A 173 11.74 -6.23 5.14
CA HIS A 173 10.62 -5.57 4.52
C HIS A 173 9.85 -4.72 5.53
N LEU A 174 9.49 -3.51 5.12
CA LEU A 174 8.59 -2.63 5.85
C LEU A 174 7.80 -1.76 4.89
N SER A 175 6.48 -1.80 4.94
CA SER A 175 5.61 -0.82 4.31
C SER A 175 4.49 -0.38 5.24
N VAL A 176 4.09 0.86 5.09
CA VAL A 176 2.97 1.46 5.83
C VAL A 176 2.10 2.22 4.84
N ASP A 177 0.80 1.94 4.86
CA ASP A 177 -0.20 2.73 4.15
C ASP A 177 -1.19 3.29 5.18
N MET A 178 -1.66 4.50 4.94
CA MET A 178 -2.68 5.16 5.75
C MET A 178 -3.89 5.49 4.88
N TYR A 179 -5.08 5.31 5.43
CA TYR A 179 -6.32 5.66 4.73
C TYR A 179 -7.47 5.97 5.68
N GLU A 180 -8.38 6.84 5.24
CA GLU A 180 -9.67 7.03 5.88
C GLU A 180 -10.56 5.82 5.57
N ARG A 181 -11.20 5.22 6.59
CA ARG A 181 -12.18 4.15 6.38
C ARG A 181 -13.51 4.72 5.88
N LYS A 182 -13.44 5.32 4.70
CA LYS A 182 -14.58 5.87 3.98
C LYS A 182 -14.49 5.42 2.54
N LEU A 183 -15.56 4.87 2.03
CA LEU A 183 -15.60 4.43 0.64
C LEU A 183 -15.33 5.62 -0.28
N ALA A 184 -14.48 5.41 -1.28
CA ALA A 184 -14.21 6.41 -2.30
C ALA A 184 -15.53 6.83 -2.98
N VAL A 185 -15.75 8.11 -3.10
CA VAL A 185 -16.83 8.73 -3.85
C VAL A 185 -16.24 9.55 -5.00
N PHE A 186 -17.00 9.73 -6.08
CA PHE A 186 -16.48 10.29 -7.32
C PHE A 186 -17.17 11.60 -7.71
N GLU A 187 -17.92 12.21 -6.80
CA GLU A 187 -18.72 13.41 -7.09
C GLU A 187 -17.86 14.61 -7.50
N GLU A 188 -16.75 14.85 -6.81
CA GLU A 188 -15.81 15.93 -7.19
C GLU A 188 -15.23 15.72 -8.59
N LEU A 189 -14.91 14.48 -8.92
CA LEU A 189 -14.41 14.13 -10.25
C LEU A 189 -15.50 14.33 -11.31
N LYS A 190 -16.73 13.91 -11.04
CA LYS A 190 -17.87 14.13 -11.95
C LYS A 190 -18.04 15.62 -12.26
N GLU A 191 -17.89 16.50 -11.26
CA GLU A 191 -17.97 17.96 -11.49
C GLU A 191 -16.80 18.48 -12.35
N LYS A 192 -15.57 18.00 -12.10
CA LYS A 192 -14.39 18.39 -12.90
C LYS A 192 -14.49 17.98 -14.37
N ILE A 193 -15.13 16.86 -14.65
CA ILE A 193 -15.25 16.29 -16.00
C ILE A 193 -16.59 16.59 -16.68
N LYS A 194 -17.41 17.46 -16.11
CA LYS A 194 -18.75 17.75 -16.67
C LYS A 194 -18.74 18.21 -18.12
N ASP A 195 -17.68 18.90 -18.55
CA ASP A 195 -17.55 19.48 -19.89
C ASP A 195 -16.70 18.63 -20.86
N VAL A 196 -16.28 17.41 -20.46
CA VAL A 196 -15.54 16.53 -21.38
C VAL A 196 -16.50 15.78 -22.31
N GLU A 197 -16.04 15.44 -23.50
CA GLU A 197 -16.83 14.71 -24.51
C GLU A 197 -16.78 13.19 -24.30
N ALA A 198 -15.70 12.67 -23.72
CA ALA A 198 -15.51 11.26 -23.46
C ALA A 198 -14.57 11.07 -22.26
N ILE A 199 -14.64 9.90 -21.64
CA ILE A 199 -13.81 9.48 -20.50
C ILE A 199 -12.96 8.30 -20.95
N ILE A 200 -11.65 8.39 -20.76
CA ILE A 200 -10.74 7.26 -20.92
C ILE A 200 -10.29 6.86 -19.52
N TYR A 201 -10.70 5.69 -19.08
CA TYR A 201 -10.29 5.12 -17.81
C TYR A 201 -9.23 4.04 -18.02
N VAL A 202 -8.06 4.25 -17.44
CA VAL A 202 -6.97 3.26 -17.41
C VAL A 202 -6.98 2.60 -16.04
N GLY A 203 -7.35 1.34 -15.99
CA GLY A 203 -7.45 0.54 -14.77
C GLY A 203 -6.95 -0.89 -14.98
N GLY A 204 -7.32 -1.80 -14.10
CA GLY A 204 -6.89 -3.20 -14.15
C GLY A 204 -6.30 -3.68 -12.83
N ILE A 205 -5.32 -4.55 -12.89
CA ILE A 205 -4.65 -5.12 -11.71
C ILE A 205 -3.15 -4.91 -11.79
N THR A 206 -2.50 -5.04 -10.64
CA THR A 206 -1.05 -4.86 -10.53
C THR A 206 -0.33 -6.20 -10.47
N PRO A 207 0.97 -6.26 -10.79
CA PRO A 207 1.79 -7.47 -10.61
C PRO A 207 1.83 -7.97 -9.15
N THR A 208 1.45 -7.15 -8.17
CA THR A 208 1.35 -7.58 -6.76
C THR A 208 0.04 -8.31 -6.46
N GLN A 209 -0.96 -8.16 -7.31
CA GLN A 209 -2.26 -8.85 -7.20
C GLN A 209 -2.29 -10.15 -8.00
N GLU A 210 -1.38 -10.32 -8.95
CA GLU A 210 -1.23 -11.53 -9.74
C GLU A 210 0.26 -11.84 -9.92
N GLY A 211 0.64 -13.10 -9.87
CA GLY A 211 2.03 -13.52 -10.00
C GLY A 211 2.23 -14.89 -9.37
N GLU A 212 3.40 -15.43 -9.51
CA GLU A 212 3.75 -16.71 -8.89
C GLU A 212 3.59 -16.64 -7.36
N GLY A 213 2.75 -17.51 -6.80
CA GLY A 213 2.40 -17.52 -5.38
C GLY A 213 1.41 -16.43 -4.95
N HIS A 214 0.81 -15.71 -5.90
CA HIS A 214 -0.17 -14.65 -5.66
C HIS A 214 -1.46 -14.91 -6.44
N GLU A 215 -2.00 -16.12 -6.29
CA GLU A 215 -3.24 -16.51 -6.95
C GLU A 215 -4.42 -15.75 -6.37
N ARG A 216 -5.21 -15.16 -7.25
CA ARG A 216 -6.44 -14.46 -6.87
C ARG A 216 -7.57 -15.47 -6.61
N ALA A 217 -8.30 -15.28 -5.52
CA ALA A 217 -9.50 -16.07 -5.24
C ALA A 217 -10.67 -15.75 -6.21
N LYS A 218 -10.65 -14.56 -6.83
CA LYS A 218 -11.62 -14.08 -7.81
C LYS A 218 -10.90 -13.46 -9.00
N ILE A 219 -11.43 -13.64 -10.18
CA ILE A 219 -10.91 -13.04 -11.42
C ILE A 219 -11.61 -11.72 -11.79
N GLU A 220 -12.49 -11.23 -10.95
CA GLU A 220 -13.19 -9.96 -11.13
C GLU A 220 -12.27 -8.76 -10.93
N LEU A 221 -12.66 -7.60 -11.47
CA LEU A 221 -12.05 -6.32 -11.09
C LEU A 221 -12.25 -6.03 -9.61
N PRO A 222 -11.32 -5.31 -8.97
CA PRO A 222 -11.53 -4.75 -7.65
C PRO A 222 -12.79 -3.89 -7.57
N ASP A 223 -13.52 -3.99 -6.45
CA ASP A 223 -14.83 -3.35 -6.31
C ASP A 223 -14.77 -1.83 -6.47
N VAL A 224 -13.68 -1.17 -6.06
CA VAL A 224 -13.50 0.27 -6.28
C VAL A 224 -13.52 0.64 -7.76
N GLN A 225 -12.91 -0.16 -8.62
CA GLN A 225 -12.89 0.07 -10.06
C GLN A 225 -14.26 -0.17 -10.71
N LYS A 226 -14.98 -1.19 -10.25
CA LYS A 226 -16.37 -1.43 -10.68
C LYS A 226 -17.26 -0.24 -10.31
N ARG A 227 -17.16 0.26 -9.08
CA ARG A 227 -17.91 1.45 -8.64
C ARG A 227 -17.51 2.70 -9.42
N PHE A 228 -16.21 2.84 -9.74
CA PHE A 228 -15.75 3.94 -10.58
C PHE A 228 -16.34 3.92 -11.98
N LEU A 229 -16.23 2.78 -12.68
CA LEU A 229 -16.81 2.60 -14.01
C LEU A 229 -18.32 2.90 -14.02
N LYS A 230 -19.05 2.37 -13.04
CA LYS A 230 -20.48 2.67 -12.88
C LYS A 230 -20.73 4.16 -12.69
N ALA A 231 -19.96 4.84 -11.82
CA ALA A 231 -20.11 6.26 -11.57
C ALA A 231 -19.79 7.12 -12.81
N MET A 232 -18.84 6.70 -13.64
CA MET A 232 -18.53 7.37 -14.91
C MET A 232 -19.62 7.14 -15.95
N HIS A 233 -20.13 5.93 -16.06
CA HIS A 233 -21.26 5.61 -16.94
C HIS A 233 -22.51 6.46 -16.60
N GLU A 234 -22.81 6.66 -15.32
CA GLU A 234 -23.93 7.49 -14.84
C GLU A 234 -23.83 8.96 -15.27
N THR A 235 -22.66 9.45 -15.73
CA THR A 235 -22.52 10.79 -16.30
C THR A 235 -23.12 10.92 -17.70
N GLY A 236 -23.47 9.81 -18.34
CA GLY A 236 -23.97 9.75 -19.70
C GLY A 236 -22.96 10.04 -20.79
N LYS A 237 -21.65 10.10 -20.44
CA LYS A 237 -20.55 10.30 -21.37
C LYS A 237 -20.01 8.96 -21.86
N PRO A 238 -19.53 8.86 -23.11
CA PRO A 238 -18.82 7.67 -23.57
C PRO A 238 -17.64 7.33 -22.67
N VAL A 239 -17.56 6.07 -22.21
CA VAL A 239 -16.50 5.54 -21.37
C VAL A 239 -15.68 4.53 -22.15
N ILE A 240 -14.41 4.80 -22.34
CA ILE A 240 -13.44 3.88 -22.93
C ILE A 240 -12.60 3.30 -21.78
N TYR A 241 -12.73 2.00 -21.57
CA TYR A 241 -11.98 1.31 -20.52
C TYR A 241 -10.72 0.66 -21.12
N VAL A 242 -9.56 1.07 -20.61
CA VAL A 242 -8.25 0.47 -20.93
C VAL A 242 -7.87 -0.45 -19.76
N ASN A 243 -7.97 -1.76 -19.99
CA ASN A 243 -7.66 -2.77 -18.97
C ASN A 243 -6.19 -3.17 -19.05
N CYS A 244 -5.45 -2.89 -17.97
CA CYS A 244 -4.07 -3.31 -17.78
C CYS A 244 -4.04 -4.52 -16.83
N SER A 245 -3.83 -5.71 -17.38
CA SER A 245 -3.75 -6.96 -16.58
C SER A 245 -2.93 -8.01 -17.31
N GLY A 246 -2.14 -8.79 -16.59
CA GLY A 246 -1.37 -9.92 -17.14
C GLY A 246 -2.18 -11.22 -17.21
N SER A 247 -3.31 -11.30 -16.51
CA SER A 247 -4.21 -12.46 -16.50
C SER A 247 -5.66 -12.07 -16.84
N ALA A 248 -6.51 -13.05 -17.00
CA ALA A 248 -7.93 -12.85 -17.31
C ALA A 248 -8.65 -12.07 -16.21
N ILE A 249 -9.48 -11.11 -16.63
CA ILE A 249 -10.42 -10.37 -15.78
C ILE A 249 -11.84 -10.68 -16.23
N ALA A 250 -12.70 -11.06 -15.29
CA ALA A 250 -14.13 -11.17 -15.55
C ALA A 250 -14.78 -9.79 -15.51
N LEU A 251 -15.42 -9.39 -16.61
CA LEU A 251 -16.05 -8.09 -16.78
C LEU A 251 -17.56 -8.17 -16.99
N ALA A 252 -18.15 -9.37 -16.99
CA ALA A 252 -19.55 -9.59 -17.34
C ALA A 252 -20.55 -8.86 -16.40
N ASP A 253 -20.15 -8.54 -15.19
CA ASP A 253 -20.99 -7.82 -14.23
C ASP A 253 -20.94 -6.29 -14.39
N ILE A 254 -20.05 -5.78 -15.25
CA ILE A 254 -19.83 -4.35 -15.50
C ILE A 254 -19.72 -4.01 -16.99
N ASP A 255 -20.05 -4.93 -17.90
CA ASP A 255 -19.94 -4.73 -19.35
C ASP A 255 -20.83 -3.58 -19.88
N TYR A 256 -21.88 -3.24 -19.16
CA TYR A 256 -22.73 -2.10 -19.43
C TYR A 256 -22.09 -0.75 -19.05
N ALA A 257 -21.02 -0.73 -18.27
CA ALA A 257 -20.46 0.49 -17.68
C ALA A 257 -19.35 1.14 -18.54
N TYR A 258 -19.09 0.60 -19.72
CA TYR A 258 -18.17 1.18 -20.71
C TYR A 258 -18.68 0.93 -22.14
N ASP A 259 -18.37 1.84 -23.05
CA ASP A 259 -18.76 1.78 -24.46
C ASP A 259 -17.71 1.09 -25.32
N ALA A 260 -16.45 1.11 -24.88
CA ALA A 260 -15.35 0.43 -25.55
C ALA A 260 -14.36 -0.12 -24.54
N LEU A 261 -13.74 -1.27 -24.88
CA LEU A 261 -12.73 -1.95 -24.09
C LEU A 261 -11.46 -2.13 -24.90
N LEU A 262 -10.34 -1.70 -24.35
CA LEU A 262 -9.00 -1.99 -24.86
C LEU A 262 -8.25 -2.86 -23.83
N GLN A 263 -7.86 -4.07 -24.22
CA GLN A 263 -6.96 -4.89 -23.43
C GLN A 263 -5.51 -4.50 -23.72
N ALA A 264 -4.87 -3.78 -22.80
CA ALA A 264 -3.52 -3.26 -22.97
C ALA A 264 -2.42 -4.18 -22.42
N TRP A 265 -2.80 -5.20 -21.63
CA TRP A 265 -1.85 -6.04 -20.89
C TRP A 265 -0.99 -5.20 -19.94
N TYR A 266 0.31 -5.49 -19.84
CA TYR A 266 1.30 -4.63 -19.19
C TYR A 266 2.17 -4.00 -20.28
N PRO A 267 1.88 -2.79 -20.73
CA PRO A 267 2.47 -2.21 -21.94
C PRO A 267 3.98 -1.92 -21.84
N GLY A 268 4.58 -2.04 -20.67
CA GLY A 268 6.01 -1.83 -20.48
C GLY A 268 6.45 -0.39 -20.70
N GLN A 269 7.75 -0.22 -20.93
CA GLN A 269 8.39 1.10 -21.02
C GLN A 269 7.90 1.93 -22.22
N GLU A 270 7.58 1.27 -23.35
CA GLU A 270 7.19 1.92 -24.61
C GLU A 270 5.66 1.99 -24.79
N GLY A 271 4.89 1.73 -23.74
CA GLY A 271 3.43 1.65 -23.81
C GLY A 271 2.72 2.92 -24.28
N GLY A 272 3.39 4.07 -24.25
CA GLY A 272 2.86 5.35 -24.71
C GLY A 272 3.38 5.82 -26.06
N THR A 273 4.22 5.05 -26.73
CA THR A 273 4.90 5.47 -27.99
C THR A 273 4.31 4.85 -29.24
N ALA A 274 3.30 4.00 -29.13
CA ALA A 274 2.66 3.33 -30.27
C ALA A 274 1.61 4.18 -30.97
#